data_a1e2c9b72266f14b47d802e6758c76f7
#
_entry.id   a1e2c9b72266f14b47d802e6758c76f7
#
_cell.length_a   1.000
_cell.length_b   1.000
_cell.length_c   1.000
_cell.angle_alpha   90.00
_cell.angle_beta   90.00
_cell.angle_gamma   90.00
#
_symmetry.space_group_name_H-M   'P 1'
#
loop_
_entity.id
_entity.type
_entity.pdbx_description
1 polymer ?
#
loop_
_entity_poly.entity_id
_entity_poly.type
_entity_poly.pdbx_seq_one_letter_code
_entity_poly.pdbx_strand_id
1 'polypeptide(L)'
;LNSRESRKVYVMEQVFKGFMTASCAAISLNLSKRQIFRLKGKMKTQGISALVHGNRERKPAHTIPDDLRNLIRQKAKDDYRGTSCAHMTELLLEHDGISVSSKSVIRILKSADMPLRHKHKSPSKHRSRPRKDLFGQMVQVDASPYDWLSDGRMLSLHGAIDDATSRVLSLWLCEHECGMGYFKVLEQVIKQHGVPASLLSDRHTIFVSPNSSRMSVQDELMGVDEPLTQFGHSLSLLGINHSRARSPQSKGRMERLWGTLQTRLPVELSLNRCISIDQANLFLADTFVDRHNQRFAVEANSAGSAFSPAPDDRSLELILAWRHQRKASSGSVISFEGNHFQLLSSSGRIEPLRTKDHVTVVKTLSGDLKAVFNDQTFNLILAPQRTTRIPASKASEMITDTPRKPFXPASDHPWRKYPKPXEIQGGKNRSIINRILAVSDEFLPKNPI
;
A
#
# COMPACT_ATOMS: atom_id res chain seq x y z
N LEU A 1 -22.25 46.63 18.16
CA LEU A 1 -23.27 46.89 17.12
C LEU A 1 -22.68 46.56 15.76
N ASN A 2 -23.46 45.87 14.91
CA ASN A 2 -23.02 45.67 13.52
C ASN A 2 -23.41 46.92 12.70
N SER A 3 -22.95 47.08 11.46
CA SER A 3 -23.17 48.23 10.59
C SER A 3 -24.67 48.58 10.42
N ARG A 4 -25.55 47.57 10.31
CA ARG A 4 -27.00 47.77 10.20
C ARG A 4 -27.59 48.28 11.50
N GLU A 5 -27.14 47.76 12.63
CA GLU A 5 -27.61 48.21 13.96
C GLU A 5 -27.13 49.63 14.24
N SER A 6 -25.89 49.96 13.92
CA SER A 6 -25.34 51.31 14.07
C SER A 6 -26.16 52.35 13.26
N ARG A 7 -26.47 52.01 11.99
CA ARG A 7 -27.31 52.83 11.14
C ARG A 7 -28.71 52.98 11.74
N LYS A 8 -29.28 51.87 12.28
CA LYS A 8 -30.61 51.89 12.92
C LYS A 8 -30.63 52.79 14.16
N VAL A 9 -29.58 52.70 14.99
CA VAL A 9 -29.41 53.56 16.18
C VAL A 9 -29.36 55.02 15.74
N TYR A 10 -28.48 55.36 14.80
CA TYR A 10 -28.32 56.74 14.31
C TYR A 10 -29.67 57.32 13.81
N VAL A 11 -30.35 56.63 12.91
CA VAL A 11 -31.62 57.08 12.34
C VAL A 11 -32.69 57.23 13.43
N MET A 12 -32.79 56.32 14.37
CA MET A 12 -33.76 56.39 15.45
C MET A 12 -33.43 57.50 16.44
N GLU A 13 -32.18 57.85 16.67
CA GLU A 13 -31.78 59.00 17.47
C GLU A 13 -32.23 60.28 16.77
N GLN A 14 -32.09 60.42 15.45
CA GLN A 14 -32.59 61.60 14.71
C GLN A 14 -34.11 61.75 14.81
N VAL A 15 -34.83 60.62 14.77
CA VAL A 15 -36.29 60.60 14.97
C VAL A 15 -36.65 61.00 16.42
N PHE A 16 -35.87 60.54 17.39
CA PHE A 16 -36.11 60.82 18.80
C PHE A 16 -35.93 62.32 19.13
N LYS A 17 -34.86 62.90 18.57
CA LYS A 17 -34.49 64.31 18.73
C LYS A 17 -35.37 65.26 17.88
N GLY A 18 -36.22 64.71 17.00
CA GLY A 18 -37.09 65.50 16.15
C GLY A 18 -36.49 66.00 14.84
N PHE A 19 -35.23 65.63 14.54
CA PHE A 19 -34.53 66.06 13.32
C PHE A 19 -34.95 65.28 12.07
N MET A 20 -35.67 64.16 12.25
CA MET A 20 -36.12 63.28 11.15
C MET A 20 -37.57 62.85 11.39
N THR A 21 -38.40 62.88 10.35
CA THR A 21 -39.80 62.42 10.45
C THR A 21 -39.83 60.87 10.42
N ALA A 22 -40.90 60.30 10.99
CA ALA A 22 -41.10 58.86 10.98
C ALA A 22 -41.23 58.31 9.54
N SER A 23 -41.70 59.09 8.60
CA SER A 23 -41.78 58.71 7.18
C SER A 23 -40.39 58.60 6.55
N CYS A 24 -39.49 59.56 6.78
CA CYS A 24 -38.15 59.56 6.27
C CYS A 24 -37.33 58.39 6.88
N ALA A 25 -37.51 58.15 8.18
CA ALA A 25 -36.85 57.03 8.88
C ALA A 25 -37.33 55.68 8.33
N ALA A 26 -38.59 55.53 8.02
CA ALA A 26 -39.17 54.34 7.44
C ALA A 26 -38.51 54.01 6.08
N ILE A 27 -38.34 54.98 5.24
CA ILE A 27 -37.70 54.89 3.94
C ILE A 27 -36.23 54.54 4.16
N SER A 28 -35.52 55.28 5.02
CA SER A 28 -34.07 55.09 5.28
C SER A 28 -33.71 53.69 5.82
N LEU A 29 -34.58 53.12 6.66
CA LEU A 29 -34.34 51.81 7.30
C LEU A 29 -35.07 50.66 6.57
N ASN A 30 -35.84 50.96 5.53
CA ASN A 30 -36.70 50.01 4.82
C ASN A 30 -37.65 49.30 5.79
N LEU A 31 -38.35 50.09 6.63
CA LEU A 31 -39.31 49.62 7.64
C LEU A 31 -40.63 50.32 7.46
N SER A 32 -41.71 49.73 8.01
CA SER A 32 -43.03 50.45 8.01
C SER A 32 -43.04 51.59 9.06
N LYS A 33 -43.85 52.61 8.84
CA LYS A 33 -44.05 53.69 9.83
C LYS A 33 -44.48 53.17 11.19
N ARG A 34 -45.32 52.11 11.22
CA ARG A 34 -45.75 51.42 12.45
C ARG A 34 -44.55 50.81 13.22
N GLN A 35 -43.61 50.25 12.49
CA GLN A 35 -42.38 49.73 13.11
C GLN A 35 -41.50 50.84 13.68
N ILE A 36 -41.40 52.01 12.99
CA ILE A 36 -40.62 53.12 13.51
C ILE A 36 -41.24 53.64 14.81
N PHE A 37 -42.57 53.79 14.88
CA PHE A 37 -43.27 54.24 16.11
C PHE A 37 -43.05 53.19 17.25
N ARG A 38 -43.13 51.92 16.92
CA ARG A 38 -42.86 50.82 17.90
C ARG A 38 -41.40 50.88 18.44
N LEU A 39 -40.44 51.12 17.55
CA LEU A 39 -39.04 51.29 17.93
C LEU A 39 -38.80 52.54 18.76
N LYS A 40 -39.49 53.67 18.41
CA LYS A 40 -39.40 54.88 19.19
C LYS A 40 -39.99 54.72 20.61
N GLY A 41 -41.11 53.99 20.73
CA GLY A 41 -41.65 53.61 22.04
C GLY A 41 -40.70 52.73 22.87
N LYS A 42 -40.13 51.71 22.26
CA LYS A 42 -39.15 50.84 22.92
C LYS A 42 -37.90 51.61 23.32
N MET A 43 -37.41 52.52 22.46
CA MET A 43 -36.25 53.33 22.75
C MET A 43 -36.48 54.27 23.95
N LYS A 44 -37.74 54.80 24.09
CA LYS A 44 -38.14 55.65 25.21
C LYS A 44 -38.07 54.88 26.56
N THR A 45 -38.41 53.58 26.57
CA THR A 45 -38.49 52.76 27.80
C THR A 45 -37.22 52.03 28.11
N GLN A 46 -36.50 51.55 27.11
CA GLN A 46 -35.36 50.64 27.24
C GLN A 46 -34.01 51.19 26.70
N GLY A 47 -34.06 52.44 26.16
CA GLY A 47 -32.85 53.06 25.59
C GLY A 47 -32.40 52.41 24.28
N ILE A 48 -31.14 52.64 23.94
CA ILE A 48 -30.52 52.19 22.68
C ILE A 48 -30.50 50.65 22.59
N SER A 49 -30.39 49.95 23.73
CA SER A 49 -30.36 48.46 23.76
C SER A 49 -31.60 47.85 23.12
N ALA A 50 -32.75 48.54 23.14
CA ALA A 50 -34.01 48.08 22.51
C ALA A 50 -33.93 47.96 20.99
N LEU A 51 -32.93 48.60 20.34
CA LEU A 51 -32.75 48.61 18.89
C LEU A 51 -31.90 47.43 18.40
N VAL A 52 -31.22 46.73 19.33
CA VAL A 52 -30.45 45.48 19.02
C VAL A 52 -31.43 44.34 18.76
N HIS A 53 -31.11 43.48 17.82
CA HIS A 53 -32.00 42.37 17.49
C HIS A 53 -32.17 41.41 18.69
N GLY A 54 -33.41 41.12 19.06
CA GLY A 54 -33.72 40.33 20.26
C GLY A 54 -33.20 38.86 20.25
N ASN A 55 -32.86 38.33 19.07
CA ASN A 55 -32.26 37.00 18.96
C ASN A 55 -30.73 37.02 18.98
N ARG A 56 -30.14 38.22 19.19
CA ARG A 56 -28.67 38.29 19.33
C ARG A 56 -28.26 37.52 20.58
N GLU A 57 -27.25 36.64 20.40
CA GLU A 57 -26.68 35.77 21.45
C GLU A 57 -27.64 34.68 21.93
N ARG A 58 -28.84 34.58 21.37
CA ARG A 58 -29.75 33.48 21.71
C ARG A 58 -29.20 32.17 21.11
N LYS A 59 -28.86 31.20 21.96
CA LYS A 59 -28.47 29.86 21.52
C LYS A 59 -29.72 29.09 21.07
N PRO A 60 -29.77 28.56 19.83
CA PRO A 60 -30.89 27.71 19.40
C PRO A 60 -31.03 26.48 20.32
N ALA A 61 -32.22 25.94 20.46
CA ALA A 61 -32.51 24.79 21.32
C ALA A 61 -31.67 23.52 20.94
N HIS A 62 -31.34 23.37 19.66
CA HIS A 62 -30.54 22.28 19.14
C HIS A 62 -29.05 22.60 19.04
N THR A 63 -28.57 23.62 19.79
CA THR A 63 -27.11 23.89 19.85
C THR A 63 -26.39 22.78 20.60
N ILE A 64 -25.33 22.28 20.01
CA ILE A 64 -24.46 21.26 20.63
C ILE A 64 -23.91 21.83 21.95
N PRO A 65 -24.08 21.14 23.08
CA PRO A 65 -23.58 21.61 24.39
C PRO A 65 -22.06 21.85 24.36
N ASP A 66 -21.59 22.77 25.16
CA ASP A 66 -20.19 23.15 25.20
C ASP A 66 -19.30 22.00 25.71
N ASP A 67 -19.81 21.18 26.64
CA ASP A 67 -19.11 19.97 27.13
C ASP A 67 -18.86 18.99 25.98
N LEU A 68 -19.88 18.74 25.15
CA LEU A 68 -19.77 17.85 24.00
C LEU A 68 -18.81 18.43 22.94
N ARG A 69 -18.82 19.75 22.76
CA ARG A 69 -17.84 20.42 21.86
C ARG A 69 -16.40 20.20 22.34
N ASN A 70 -16.18 20.35 23.65
CA ASN A 70 -14.86 20.17 24.26
C ASN A 70 -14.40 18.70 24.14
N LEU A 71 -15.30 17.75 24.37
CA LEU A 71 -15.02 16.33 24.18
C LEU A 71 -14.60 16.03 22.73
N ILE A 72 -15.36 16.56 21.74
CA ILE A 72 -15.02 16.39 20.31
C ILE A 72 -13.63 16.98 19.98
N ARG A 73 -13.30 18.14 20.56
CA ARG A 73 -11.98 18.78 20.38
C ARG A 73 -10.86 17.91 20.98
N GLN A 74 -11.10 17.37 22.16
CA GLN A 74 -10.15 16.47 22.84
C GLN A 74 -9.91 15.21 22.00
N LYS A 75 -10.97 14.52 21.59
CA LYS A 75 -10.89 13.33 20.73
C LYS A 75 -10.11 13.61 19.44
N ALA A 76 -10.32 14.80 18.83
CA ALA A 76 -9.60 15.20 17.61
C ALA A 76 -8.09 15.39 17.84
N LYS A 77 -7.67 15.76 19.05
CA LYS A 77 -6.24 15.91 19.39
C LYS A 77 -5.58 14.58 19.72
N ASP A 78 -6.31 13.71 20.37
CA ASP A 78 -5.80 12.47 20.97
C ASP A 78 -6.14 11.27 20.08
N ASP A 79 -7.26 10.62 20.33
CA ASP A 79 -7.64 9.32 19.74
C ASP A 79 -7.84 9.38 18.22
N TYR A 80 -8.41 10.48 17.70
CA TYR A 80 -8.81 10.62 16.30
C TYR A 80 -7.92 11.59 15.52
N ARG A 81 -6.69 11.75 16.00
CA ARG A 81 -5.72 12.65 15.37
C ARG A 81 -5.47 12.27 13.90
N GLY A 82 -5.54 13.25 13.02
CA GLY A 82 -5.27 13.06 11.60
C GLY A 82 -6.43 12.50 10.77
N THR A 83 -7.60 12.24 11.39
CA THR A 83 -8.79 11.80 10.63
C THR A 83 -9.41 12.94 9.83
N SER A 84 -10.13 12.59 8.76
CA SER A 84 -11.04 13.54 8.11
C SER A 84 -12.27 13.76 9.00
N CYS A 85 -12.92 14.91 8.87
CA CYS A 85 -14.12 15.21 9.67
C CYS A 85 -15.27 14.21 9.41
N ALA A 86 -15.34 13.63 8.21
CA ALA A 86 -16.33 12.60 7.89
C ALA A 86 -16.01 11.29 8.64
N HIS A 87 -14.75 10.87 8.61
CA HIS A 87 -14.30 9.66 9.33
C HIS A 87 -14.47 9.85 10.85
N MET A 88 -14.08 11.03 11.35
CA MET A 88 -14.26 11.36 12.77
C MET A 88 -15.73 11.24 13.22
N THR A 89 -16.67 11.65 12.38
CA THR A 89 -18.11 11.53 12.68
C THR A 89 -18.52 10.08 12.87
N GLU A 90 -17.94 9.18 12.07
CA GLU A 90 -18.19 7.74 12.17
C GLU A 90 -17.63 7.16 13.47
N LEU A 91 -16.36 7.49 13.76
CA LEU A 91 -15.68 7.02 14.97
C LEU A 91 -16.38 7.51 16.25
N LEU A 92 -16.83 8.78 16.25
CA LEU A 92 -17.62 9.33 17.37
C LEU A 92 -18.91 8.56 17.60
N LEU A 93 -19.57 8.13 16.52
CA LEU A 93 -20.79 7.32 16.64
C LEU A 93 -20.49 5.91 17.10
N GLU A 94 -19.48 5.26 16.52
CA GLU A 94 -19.15 3.84 16.76
C GLU A 94 -18.54 3.61 18.16
N HIS A 95 -17.61 4.46 18.58
CA HIS A 95 -16.84 4.26 19.81
C HIS A 95 -17.38 5.07 21.00
N ASP A 96 -17.95 6.25 20.74
CA ASP A 96 -18.38 7.16 21.81
C ASP A 96 -19.90 7.32 21.88
N GLY A 97 -20.67 6.75 20.95
CA GLY A 97 -22.14 6.89 20.89
C GLY A 97 -22.60 8.32 20.56
N ILE A 98 -21.73 9.15 20.01
CA ILE A 98 -21.99 10.56 19.75
C ILE A 98 -22.47 10.74 18.30
N SER A 99 -23.74 11.08 18.13
CA SER A 99 -24.34 11.36 16.82
C SER A 99 -24.23 12.84 16.47
N VAL A 100 -23.31 13.19 15.56
CA VAL A 100 -23.11 14.57 15.07
C VAL A 100 -22.87 14.55 13.56
N SER A 101 -23.19 15.65 12.88
CA SER A 101 -22.91 15.74 11.45
C SER A 101 -21.46 16.16 11.20
N SER A 102 -20.90 15.75 10.07
CA SER A 102 -19.53 16.17 9.67
C SER A 102 -19.40 17.69 9.54
N LYS A 103 -20.49 18.38 9.14
CA LYS A 103 -20.53 19.85 9.10
C LYS A 103 -20.41 20.46 10.50
N SER A 104 -21.01 19.82 11.50
CA SER A 104 -20.90 20.25 12.91
C SER A 104 -19.47 20.06 13.42
N VAL A 105 -18.86 18.92 13.12
CA VAL A 105 -17.45 18.64 13.48
C VAL A 105 -16.54 19.71 12.86
N ILE A 106 -16.69 19.99 11.56
CA ILE A 106 -15.93 21.05 10.87
C ILE A 106 -16.06 22.39 11.61
N ARG A 107 -17.27 22.76 11.98
CA ARG A 107 -17.55 24.02 12.67
C ARG A 107 -16.88 24.08 14.05
N ILE A 108 -16.96 22.98 14.80
CA ILE A 108 -16.34 22.86 16.13
C ILE A 108 -14.82 22.99 16.04
N LEU A 109 -14.18 22.26 15.11
CA LEU A 109 -12.73 22.28 14.95
C LEU A 109 -12.24 23.65 14.45
N LYS A 110 -12.94 24.25 13.47
CA LYS A 110 -12.62 25.59 12.99
C LYS A 110 -12.73 26.65 14.10
N SER A 111 -13.74 26.55 14.97
CA SER A 111 -13.91 27.51 16.08
C SER A 111 -12.78 27.41 17.13
N ALA A 112 -11.98 26.35 17.08
CA ALA A 112 -10.83 26.12 17.96
C ALA A 112 -9.49 26.25 17.20
N ASP A 113 -9.52 26.79 16.00
CA ASP A 113 -8.36 26.95 15.09
C ASP A 113 -7.58 25.65 14.88
N MET A 114 -8.27 24.51 14.96
CA MET A 114 -7.66 23.20 14.73
C MET A 114 -7.50 22.92 13.22
N PRO A 115 -6.35 22.39 12.79
CA PRO A 115 -6.13 22.12 11.36
C PRO A 115 -7.08 21.04 10.83
N LEU A 116 -7.69 21.31 9.67
CA LEU A 116 -8.48 20.31 8.95
C LEU A 116 -7.60 19.64 7.90
N ARG A 117 -7.64 18.30 7.85
CA ARG A 117 -6.72 17.51 7.03
C ARG A 117 -6.87 17.75 5.51
N HIS A 118 -8.02 18.13 5.04
CA HIS A 118 -8.24 18.23 3.60
C HIS A 118 -8.46 19.66 3.10
N LYS A 119 -7.59 20.09 2.18
CA LYS A 119 -7.85 21.22 1.31
C LYS A 119 -8.60 20.71 0.08
N HIS A 120 -9.59 21.45 -0.37
CA HIS A 120 -10.33 21.14 -1.60
C HIS A 120 -9.37 21.22 -2.79
N LYS A 121 -9.20 20.11 -3.50
CA LYS A 121 -8.46 20.11 -4.76
C LYS A 121 -9.40 20.50 -5.90
N SER A 122 -8.90 21.23 -6.87
CA SER A 122 -9.65 21.55 -8.08
C SER A 122 -10.01 20.25 -8.82
N PRO A 123 -11.18 20.15 -9.43
CA PRO A 123 -11.56 18.97 -10.21
C PRO A 123 -10.54 18.71 -11.33
N SER A 124 -10.12 17.47 -11.45
CA SER A 124 -9.24 17.06 -12.55
C SER A 124 -10.04 16.98 -13.86
N LYS A 125 -9.42 17.42 -14.96
CA LYS A 125 -10.02 17.35 -16.31
C LYS A 125 -9.88 15.95 -16.95
N HIS A 126 -9.29 14.98 -16.26
CA HIS A 126 -9.09 13.63 -16.81
C HIS A 126 -10.38 12.83 -16.79
N ARG A 127 -10.68 12.18 -17.92
CA ARG A 127 -11.80 11.25 -18.01
C ARG A 127 -11.46 9.96 -17.28
N SER A 128 -12.36 9.51 -16.42
CA SER A 128 -12.20 8.20 -15.77
C SER A 128 -12.55 7.07 -16.75
N ARG A 129 -11.80 5.98 -16.70
CA ARG A 129 -12.12 4.78 -17.46
C ARG A 129 -13.47 4.21 -16.94
N PRO A 130 -14.37 3.76 -17.85
CA PRO A 130 -15.61 3.11 -17.44
C PRO A 130 -15.31 1.89 -16.56
N ARG A 131 -16.26 1.55 -15.68
CA ARG A 131 -16.22 0.33 -14.87
C ARG A 131 -16.44 -0.89 -15.75
N LYS A 132 -15.94 -2.03 -15.30
CA LYS A 132 -16.36 -3.32 -15.83
C LYS A 132 -17.82 -3.59 -15.40
N ASP A 133 -18.51 -4.45 -16.13
CA ASP A 133 -19.93 -4.65 -15.90
C ASP A 133 -20.22 -5.68 -14.81
N LEU A 134 -19.39 -6.74 -14.71
CA LEU A 134 -19.63 -7.86 -13.80
C LEU A 134 -18.60 -7.88 -12.66
N PHE A 135 -19.05 -8.25 -11.47
CA PHE A 135 -18.21 -8.55 -10.31
C PHE A 135 -17.22 -9.67 -10.65
N GLY A 136 -15.94 -9.46 -10.41
CA GLY A 136 -14.88 -10.44 -10.72
C GLY A 136 -14.39 -10.42 -12.17
N GLN A 137 -14.96 -9.58 -13.03
CA GLN A 137 -14.53 -9.49 -14.43
C GLN A 137 -13.11 -8.94 -14.55
N MET A 138 -12.73 -8.00 -13.66
CA MET A 138 -11.37 -7.46 -13.57
C MET A 138 -11.05 -7.07 -12.13
N VAL A 139 -10.00 -7.66 -11.60
CA VAL A 139 -9.45 -7.30 -10.29
C VAL A 139 -8.18 -6.47 -10.49
N GLN A 140 -8.10 -5.30 -9.86
CA GLN A 140 -6.89 -4.48 -9.86
C GLN A 140 -6.08 -4.83 -8.62
N VAL A 141 -4.76 -5.03 -8.78
CA VAL A 141 -3.84 -5.27 -7.67
C VAL A 141 -2.74 -4.22 -7.66
N ASP A 142 -2.32 -3.86 -6.44
CA ASP A 142 -1.30 -2.83 -6.24
C ASP A 142 -0.78 -2.91 -4.82
N ALA A 143 0.30 -2.19 -4.54
CA ALA A 143 0.81 -2.01 -3.18
C ALA A 143 1.04 -0.52 -2.90
N SER A 144 0.90 -0.15 -1.64
CA SER A 144 1.09 1.24 -1.21
C SER A 144 2.03 1.28 0.01
N PRO A 145 3.23 1.84 -0.15
CA PRO A 145 4.10 2.09 1.00
C PRO A 145 3.57 3.29 1.80
N TYR A 146 3.48 3.13 3.12
CA TYR A 146 3.00 4.18 4.01
C TYR A 146 3.34 3.80 5.47
N ASP A 147 3.30 4.76 6.38
CA ASP A 147 3.39 4.53 7.82
C ASP A 147 2.02 4.05 8.34
N TRP A 148 1.69 2.76 8.07
CA TRP A 148 0.38 2.19 8.36
C TRP A 148 0.12 2.02 9.86
N LEU A 149 1.17 1.74 10.64
CA LEU A 149 1.04 1.53 12.09
C LEU A 149 1.28 2.81 12.91
N SER A 150 1.60 3.93 12.24
CA SER A 150 1.91 5.22 12.88
C SER A 150 3.07 5.13 13.88
N ASP A 151 4.04 4.25 13.60
CA ASP A 151 5.24 4.04 14.42
C ASP A 151 6.53 4.50 13.72
N GLY A 152 6.39 5.14 12.57
CA GLY A 152 7.52 5.66 11.77
C GLY A 152 8.07 4.67 10.76
N ARG A 153 7.60 3.42 10.73
CA ARG A 153 8.06 2.41 9.76
C ARG A 153 7.26 2.52 8.47
N MET A 154 7.96 2.52 7.34
CA MET A 154 7.32 2.47 6.02
C MET A 154 7.03 1.02 5.67
N LEU A 155 5.78 0.61 5.82
CA LEU A 155 5.29 -0.74 5.51
C LEU A 155 4.51 -0.72 4.20
N SER A 156 4.48 -1.82 3.46
CA SER A 156 3.73 -1.94 2.19
C SER A 156 2.42 -2.70 2.39
N LEU A 157 1.31 -2.02 2.13
CA LEU A 157 -0.02 -2.63 2.13
C LEU A 157 -0.34 -3.07 0.70
N HIS A 158 -0.44 -4.39 0.50
CA HIS A 158 -0.87 -4.98 -0.78
C HIS A 158 -2.39 -5.07 -0.79
N GLY A 159 -3.01 -4.85 -1.94
CA GLY A 159 -4.47 -4.88 -2.02
C GLY A 159 -5.01 -5.32 -3.37
N ALA A 160 -6.23 -5.85 -3.33
CA ALA A 160 -7.02 -6.19 -4.50
C ALA A 160 -8.38 -5.51 -4.42
N ILE A 161 -8.77 -4.86 -5.50
CA ILE A 161 -10.07 -4.20 -5.62
C ILE A 161 -10.77 -4.65 -6.90
N ASP A 162 -12.06 -4.90 -6.81
CA ASP A 162 -12.87 -5.21 -7.98
C ASP A 162 -13.19 -3.94 -8.78
N ASP A 163 -12.98 -4.00 -10.08
CA ASP A 163 -13.19 -2.85 -10.98
C ASP A 163 -14.65 -2.44 -11.10
N ALA A 164 -15.55 -3.41 -11.13
CA ALA A 164 -16.99 -3.17 -11.31
C ALA A 164 -17.61 -2.48 -10.09
N THR A 165 -17.32 -3.02 -8.91
CA THR A 165 -18.00 -2.63 -7.67
C THR A 165 -17.19 -1.71 -6.75
N SER A 166 -15.89 -1.55 -7.02
CA SER A 166 -14.94 -0.94 -6.08
C SER A 166 -14.88 -1.66 -4.72
N ARG A 167 -15.35 -2.90 -4.67
CA ARG A 167 -15.26 -3.73 -3.47
C ARG A 167 -13.79 -4.11 -3.25
N VAL A 168 -13.28 -3.84 -2.08
CA VAL A 168 -11.96 -4.35 -1.65
C VAL A 168 -12.11 -5.84 -1.42
N LEU A 169 -11.33 -6.64 -2.14
CA LEU A 169 -11.42 -8.11 -2.06
C LEU A 169 -10.44 -8.67 -1.04
N SER A 170 -9.30 -8.01 -0.87
CA SER A 170 -8.28 -8.44 0.09
C SER A 170 -7.30 -7.29 0.35
N LEU A 171 -6.75 -7.26 1.56
CA LEU A 171 -5.63 -6.39 1.98
C LEU A 171 -4.64 -7.22 2.77
N TRP A 172 -3.35 -7.00 2.54
CA TRP A 172 -2.28 -7.72 3.24
C TRP A 172 -1.06 -6.82 3.45
N LEU A 173 -0.64 -6.66 4.70
CA LEU A 173 0.48 -5.80 5.12
C LEU A 173 1.78 -6.61 5.17
N CYS A 174 2.85 -6.05 4.61
CA CYS A 174 4.21 -6.61 4.63
C CYS A 174 5.22 -5.53 4.99
N GLU A 175 6.44 -5.94 5.34
CA GLU A 175 7.53 -4.98 5.56
C GLU A 175 7.84 -4.19 4.30
N HIS A 176 7.87 -4.86 3.15
CA HIS A 176 8.17 -4.26 1.85
C HIS A 176 7.24 -4.80 0.79
N GLU A 177 7.17 -4.12 -0.35
CA GLU A 177 6.46 -4.64 -1.52
C GLU A 177 7.16 -5.90 -2.01
N CYS A 178 6.45 -7.02 -2.06
CA CYS A 178 7.02 -8.32 -2.35
C CYS A 178 6.01 -9.30 -2.97
N GLY A 179 6.53 -10.32 -3.62
CA GLY A 179 5.71 -11.37 -4.21
C GLY A 179 4.84 -12.11 -3.20
N MET A 180 5.35 -12.29 -1.96
CA MET A 180 4.57 -12.93 -0.88
C MET A 180 3.26 -12.17 -0.61
N GLY A 181 3.32 -10.82 -0.51
CA GLY A 181 2.14 -10.00 -0.27
C GLY A 181 1.10 -10.15 -1.38
N TYR A 182 1.53 -10.14 -2.63
CA TYR A 182 0.62 -10.34 -3.77
C TYR A 182 0.03 -11.76 -3.80
N PHE A 183 0.83 -12.79 -3.47
CA PHE A 183 0.33 -14.16 -3.37
C PHE A 183 -0.70 -14.30 -2.24
N LYS A 184 -0.46 -13.68 -1.08
CA LYS A 184 -1.42 -13.69 0.05
C LYS A 184 -2.72 -12.99 -0.31
N VAL A 185 -2.63 -11.85 -0.99
CA VAL A 185 -3.81 -11.13 -1.50
C VAL A 185 -4.59 -12.02 -2.49
N LEU A 186 -3.91 -12.64 -3.45
CA LEU A 186 -4.56 -13.50 -4.45
C LEU A 186 -5.17 -14.76 -3.80
N GLU A 187 -4.47 -15.36 -2.83
CA GLU A 187 -4.98 -16.51 -2.05
C GLU A 187 -6.32 -16.18 -1.38
N GLN A 188 -6.39 -15.03 -0.69
CA GLN A 188 -7.61 -14.59 -0.01
C GLN A 188 -8.73 -14.34 -1.01
N VAL A 189 -8.44 -13.66 -2.12
CA VAL A 189 -9.43 -13.40 -3.18
C VAL A 189 -10.02 -14.71 -3.69
N ILE A 190 -9.16 -15.69 -4.02
CA ILE A 190 -9.62 -16.97 -4.60
C ILE A 190 -10.44 -17.77 -3.57
N LYS A 191 -10.00 -17.84 -2.33
CA LYS A 191 -10.71 -18.59 -1.27
C LYS A 191 -12.08 -17.99 -0.95
N GLN A 192 -12.22 -16.66 -1.01
CA GLN A 192 -13.47 -15.97 -0.63
C GLN A 192 -14.44 -15.82 -1.80
N HIS A 193 -13.93 -15.62 -3.02
CA HIS A 193 -14.76 -15.21 -4.15
C HIS A 193 -14.61 -16.14 -5.37
N GLY A 194 -13.52 -16.89 -5.47
CA GLY A 194 -13.19 -17.68 -6.66
C GLY A 194 -12.09 -17.03 -7.50
N VAL A 195 -11.83 -17.60 -8.67
CA VAL A 195 -10.79 -17.17 -9.60
C VAL A 195 -11.33 -16.04 -10.48
N PRO A 196 -10.74 -14.82 -10.46
CA PRO A 196 -11.23 -13.72 -11.30
C PRO A 196 -10.91 -13.95 -12.78
N ALA A 197 -11.75 -13.42 -13.67
CA ALA A 197 -11.55 -13.57 -15.12
C ALA A 197 -10.29 -12.83 -15.61
N SER A 198 -9.97 -11.67 -15.03
CA SER A 198 -8.76 -10.94 -15.40
C SER A 198 -8.18 -10.17 -14.21
N LEU A 199 -6.88 -9.92 -14.30
CA LEU A 199 -6.14 -9.18 -13.28
C LEU A 199 -5.37 -8.03 -13.95
N LEU A 200 -5.45 -6.83 -13.37
CA LEU A 200 -4.74 -5.63 -13.83
C LEU A 200 -3.70 -5.24 -12.78
N SER A 201 -2.42 -5.27 -13.17
CA SER A 201 -1.30 -4.83 -12.33
C SER A 201 -0.55 -3.67 -12.97
N ASP A 202 0.43 -3.13 -12.28
CA ASP A 202 1.41 -2.23 -12.88
C ASP A 202 2.50 -3.04 -13.63
N ARG A 203 3.62 -2.39 -13.93
CA ARG A 203 4.77 -2.99 -14.62
C ARG A 203 5.93 -3.33 -13.67
N HIS A 204 5.64 -3.54 -12.40
CA HIS A 204 6.65 -3.95 -11.43
C HIS A 204 7.25 -5.32 -11.83
N THR A 205 8.51 -5.55 -11.47
CA THR A 205 9.25 -6.78 -11.81
C THR A 205 8.61 -8.05 -11.26
N ILE A 206 7.76 -7.95 -10.26
CA ILE A 206 6.96 -9.08 -9.76
C ILE A 206 6.01 -9.59 -10.85
N PHE A 207 5.50 -8.70 -11.69
CA PHE A 207 4.51 -8.99 -12.74
C PHE A 207 5.12 -9.14 -14.13
N VAL A 208 6.27 -8.48 -14.36
CA VAL A 208 6.92 -8.42 -15.68
C VAL A 208 8.35 -8.93 -15.52
N SER A 209 8.69 -9.94 -16.31
CA SER A 209 10.06 -10.47 -16.29
C SER A 209 11.05 -9.39 -16.78
N PRO A 210 12.17 -9.16 -16.08
CA PRO A 210 13.21 -8.27 -16.56
C PRO A 210 13.80 -8.72 -17.92
N ASN A 211 13.65 -9.98 -18.27
CA ASN A 211 14.17 -10.56 -19.51
C ASN A 211 13.18 -10.37 -20.68
N SER A 212 11.98 -9.86 -20.46
CA SER A 212 11.00 -9.63 -21.54
C SER A 212 11.52 -8.64 -22.59
N SER A 213 12.34 -7.66 -22.20
CA SER A 213 12.92 -6.69 -23.10
C SER A 213 14.12 -7.23 -23.91
N ARG A 214 14.59 -8.44 -23.60
CA ARG A 214 15.70 -9.10 -24.31
C ARG A 214 15.24 -10.08 -25.39
N MET A 215 13.94 -10.24 -25.54
CA MET A 215 13.40 -11.06 -26.63
C MET A 215 13.70 -10.36 -27.98
N SER A 216 14.25 -11.13 -28.89
CA SER A 216 14.49 -10.63 -30.24
C SER A 216 13.18 -10.66 -31.05
N VAL A 217 13.16 -9.86 -32.13
CA VAL A 217 12.04 -9.88 -33.10
C VAL A 217 11.85 -11.28 -33.68
N GLN A 218 12.95 -12.02 -33.81
CA GLN A 218 12.92 -13.42 -34.28
C GLN A 218 12.22 -14.34 -33.30
N ASP A 219 12.48 -14.17 -31.98
CA ASP A 219 11.81 -14.98 -30.95
C ASP A 219 10.29 -14.73 -30.95
N GLU A 220 9.88 -13.46 -31.12
CA GLU A 220 8.44 -13.10 -31.25
C GLU A 220 7.82 -13.74 -32.49
N LEU A 221 8.51 -13.70 -33.63
CA LEU A 221 8.04 -14.29 -34.87
C LEU A 221 7.98 -15.81 -34.82
N MET A 222 8.85 -16.45 -34.03
CA MET A 222 8.84 -17.90 -33.79
C MET A 222 7.80 -18.33 -32.74
N GLY A 223 7.06 -17.36 -32.17
CA GLY A 223 6.05 -17.66 -31.16
C GLY A 223 6.65 -18.06 -29.80
N VAL A 224 7.87 -17.62 -29.50
CA VAL A 224 8.47 -17.86 -28.20
C VAL A 224 7.72 -17.01 -27.16
N ASP A 225 7.15 -17.65 -26.17
CA ASP A 225 6.39 -16.96 -25.13
C ASP A 225 7.30 -16.09 -24.27
N GLU A 226 6.79 -14.91 -23.91
CA GLU A 226 7.45 -14.00 -22.97
C GLU A 226 7.73 -14.75 -21.66
N PRO A 227 8.97 -14.69 -21.12
CA PRO A 227 9.29 -15.42 -19.88
C PRO A 227 8.43 -14.92 -18.72
N LEU A 228 7.65 -15.80 -18.15
CA LEU A 228 6.76 -15.49 -17.05
C LEU A 228 7.52 -15.31 -15.74
N THR A 229 7.08 -14.36 -14.93
CA THR A 229 7.52 -14.25 -13.53
C THR A 229 6.88 -15.39 -12.71
N GLN A 230 7.32 -15.58 -11.48
CA GLN A 230 6.71 -16.55 -10.56
C GLN A 230 5.20 -16.31 -10.40
N PHE A 231 4.84 -15.04 -10.21
CA PHE A 231 3.43 -14.62 -10.08
C PHE A 231 2.67 -14.82 -11.40
N GLY A 232 3.28 -14.41 -12.52
CA GLY A 232 2.70 -14.60 -13.85
C GLY A 232 2.43 -16.06 -14.19
N HIS A 233 3.34 -16.97 -13.78
CA HIS A 233 3.16 -18.40 -13.96
C HIS A 233 1.93 -18.90 -13.19
N SER A 234 1.75 -18.46 -11.95
CA SER A 234 0.57 -18.83 -11.15
C SER A 234 -0.72 -18.31 -11.77
N LEU A 235 -0.73 -17.07 -12.32
CA LEU A 235 -1.88 -16.53 -13.03
C LEU A 235 -2.23 -17.38 -14.27
N SER A 236 -1.20 -17.82 -15.00
CA SER A 236 -1.38 -18.69 -16.17
C SER A 236 -2.02 -20.04 -15.80
N LEU A 237 -1.52 -20.66 -14.72
CA LEU A 237 -2.09 -21.93 -14.22
C LEU A 237 -3.55 -21.80 -13.77
N LEU A 238 -3.93 -20.60 -13.26
CA LEU A 238 -5.30 -20.31 -12.85
C LEU A 238 -6.21 -19.89 -14.03
N GLY A 239 -5.66 -19.70 -15.21
CA GLY A 239 -6.40 -19.20 -16.36
C GLY A 239 -6.78 -17.73 -16.26
N ILE A 240 -6.12 -16.95 -15.40
CA ILE A 240 -6.40 -15.54 -15.19
C ILE A 240 -5.75 -14.72 -16.31
N ASN A 241 -6.55 -13.93 -17.02
CA ASN A 241 -6.05 -13.05 -18.07
C ASN A 241 -5.32 -11.84 -17.46
N HIS A 242 -3.99 -11.84 -17.51
CA HIS A 242 -3.18 -10.76 -16.93
C HIS A 242 -2.99 -9.61 -17.88
N SER A 243 -3.36 -8.41 -17.44
CA SER A 243 -3.19 -7.15 -18.17
C SER A 243 -2.30 -6.20 -17.38
N ARG A 244 -1.50 -5.43 -18.10
CA ARG A 244 -0.58 -4.43 -17.49
C ARG A 244 -1.14 -3.03 -17.71
N ALA A 245 -1.14 -2.22 -16.67
CA ALA A 245 -1.59 -0.83 -16.75
C ALA A 245 -0.66 -0.05 -17.71
N ARG A 246 -1.25 0.60 -18.71
CA ARG A 246 -0.50 1.44 -19.67
C ARG A 246 -0.27 2.85 -19.13
N SER A 247 -1.08 3.27 -18.17
CA SER A 247 -1.00 4.60 -17.54
C SER A 247 -1.51 4.55 -16.10
N PRO A 248 -1.10 5.48 -15.24
CA PRO A 248 -1.63 5.55 -13.88
C PRO A 248 -3.16 5.62 -13.85
N GLN A 249 -3.77 6.36 -14.79
CA GLN A 249 -5.23 6.52 -14.84
C GLN A 249 -5.98 5.19 -15.02
N SER A 250 -5.34 4.17 -15.60
CA SER A 250 -5.98 2.85 -15.75
C SER A 250 -6.21 2.15 -14.41
N LYS A 251 -5.47 2.53 -13.34
CA LYS A 251 -5.60 2.02 -11.97
C LYS A 251 -6.26 3.05 -11.03
N GLY A 252 -7.08 3.96 -11.55
CA GLY A 252 -7.69 5.03 -10.77
C GLY A 252 -8.57 4.58 -9.60
N ARG A 253 -9.01 3.32 -9.57
CA ARG A 253 -9.74 2.76 -8.41
C ARG A 253 -8.77 2.46 -7.26
N MET A 254 -7.60 1.88 -7.57
CA MET A 254 -6.55 1.65 -6.57
C MET A 254 -6.03 2.98 -6.00
N GLU A 255 -5.80 3.99 -6.87
CA GLU A 255 -5.35 5.32 -6.40
C GLU A 255 -6.33 5.94 -5.39
N ARG A 256 -7.64 5.84 -5.68
CA ARG A 256 -8.68 6.34 -4.76
C ARG A 256 -8.74 5.52 -3.47
N LEU A 257 -8.59 4.21 -3.58
CA LEU A 257 -8.53 3.33 -2.41
C LEU A 257 -7.38 3.75 -1.50
N TRP A 258 -6.16 3.87 -2.06
CA TRP A 258 -4.99 4.28 -1.26
C TRP A 258 -5.18 5.64 -0.60
N GLY A 259 -5.72 6.63 -1.33
CA GLY A 259 -6.03 7.94 -0.76
C GLY A 259 -7.02 7.87 0.41
N THR A 260 -7.98 6.95 0.34
CA THR A 260 -8.96 6.73 1.42
C THR A 260 -8.30 5.98 2.59
N LEU A 261 -7.57 4.90 2.31
CA LEU A 261 -6.94 4.07 3.34
C LEU A 261 -5.87 4.84 4.13
N GLN A 262 -5.02 5.62 3.44
CA GLN A 262 -3.98 6.42 4.09
C GLN A 262 -4.54 7.43 5.10
N THR A 263 -5.81 7.83 4.95
CA THR A 263 -6.46 8.75 5.88
C THR A 263 -7.25 8.04 6.98
N ARG A 264 -7.60 6.76 6.79
CA ARG A 264 -8.47 6.00 7.70
C ARG A 264 -7.75 4.91 8.45
N LEU A 265 -7.05 4.04 7.71
CA LEU A 265 -6.54 2.79 8.26
C LEU A 265 -5.55 2.97 9.42
N PRO A 266 -4.61 3.94 9.41
CA PRO A 266 -3.71 4.10 10.56
C PRO A 266 -4.46 4.37 11.88
N VAL A 267 -5.51 5.18 11.85
CA VAL A 267 -6.31 5.47 13.05
C VAL A 267 -7.10 4.23 13.48
N GLU A 268 -7.69 3.50 12.52
CA GLU A 268 -8.43 2.25 12.80
C GLU A 268 -7.51 1.20 13.43
N LEU A 269 -6.28 1.03 12.90
CA LEU A 269 -5.29 0.10 13.46
C LEU A 269 -4.90 0.51 14.88
N SER A 270 -4.68 1.81 15.10
CA SER A 270 -4.34 2.34 16.43
C SER A 270 -5.47 2.10 17.45
N LEU A 271 -6.72 2.39 17.08
CA LEU A 271 -7.89 2.18 17.94
C LEU A 271 -8.07 0.71 18.31
N ASN A 272 -7.72 -0.20 17.39
CA ASN A 272 -7.78 -1.64 17.63
C ASN A 272 -6.48 -2.21 18.21
N ARG A 273 -5.55 -1.33 18.61
CA ARG A 273 -4.27 -1.68 19.26
C ARG A 273 -3.43 -2.67 18.45
N CYS A 274 -3.46 -2.53 17.13
CA CYS A 274 -2.63 -3.33 16.23
C CYS A 274 -1.21 -2.75 16.23
N ILE A 275 -0.26 -3.44 16.88
CA ILE A 275 1.13 -3.01 17.00
C ILE A 275 2.09 -3.86 16.16
N SER A 276 1.59 -4.92 15.54
CA SER A 276 2.38 -5.80 14.68
C SER A 276 1.70 -6.02 13.33
N ILE A 277 2.49 -6.43 12.35
CA ILE A 277 2.00 -6.77 11.01
C ILE A 277 0.95 -7.90 11.08
N ASP A 278 1.20 -8.91 11.92
CA ASP A 278 0.29 -10.06 12.05
C ASP A 278 -1.07 -9.64 12.62
N GLN A 279 -1.06 -8.81 13.69
CA GLN A 279 -2.30 -8.27 14.26
C GLN A 279 -3.06 -7.41 13.25
N ALA A 280 -2.33 -6.59 12.49
CA ALA A 280 -2.93 -5.77 11.44
C ALA A 280 -3.57 -6.66 10.36
N ASN A 281 -2.88 -7.72 9.92
CA ASN A 281 -3.41 -8.63 8.90
C ASN A 281 -4.67 -9.36 9.37
N LEU A 282 -4.72 -9.78 10.63
CA LEU A 282 -5.93 -10.36 11.21
C LEU A 282 -7.10 -9.36 11.22
N PHE A 283 -6.86 -8.15 11.71
CA PHE A 283 -7.87 -7.09 11.75
C PHE A 283 -8.37 -6.73 10.34
N LEU A 284 -7.46 -6.64 9.37
CA LEU A 284 -7.80 -6.35 7.97
C LEU A 284 -8.76 -7.41 7.42
N ALA A 285 -8.44 -8.69 7.63
CA ALA A 285 -9.22 -9.81 7.09
C ALA A 285 -10.56 -10.01 7.80
N ASP A 286 -10.57 -9.91 9.13
CA ASP A 286 -11.74 -10.26 9.94
C ASP A 286 -12.78 -9.14 10.06
N THR A 287 -12.33 -7.88 9.97
CA THR A 287 -13.18 -6.74 10.34
C THR A 287 -13.15 -5.60 9.32
N PHE A 288 -11.96 -5.12 8.99
CA PHE A 288 -11.81 -3.84 8.28
C PHE A 288 -12.36 -3.89 6.86
N VAL A 289 -12.04 -4.94 6.11
CA VAL A 289 -12.45 -5.07 4.69
C VAL A 289 -13.98 -5.03 4.56
N ASP A 290 -14.69 -5.76 5.40
CA ASP A 290 -16.15 -5.81 5.37
C ASP A 290 -16.77 -4.45 5.72
N ARG A 291 -16.30 -3.79 6.79
CA ARG A 291 -16.76 -2.44 7.18
C ARG A 291 -16.51 -1.42 6.07
N HIS A 292 -15.32 -1.49 5.46
CA HIS A 292 -14.97 -0.62 4.34
C HIS A 292 -15.93 -0.83 3.16
N ASN A 293 -16.19 -2.08 2.81
CA ASN A 293 -17.04 -2.44 1.67
C ASN A 293 -18.50 -2.03 1.89
N GLN A 294 -19.05 -2.21 3.07
CA GLN A 294 -20.40 -1.76 3.41
C GLN A 294 -20.60 -0.27 3.12
N ARG A 295 -19.53 0.51 3.24
CA ARG A 295 -19.61 1.96 3.09
C ARG A 295 -19.27 2.46 1.69
N PHE A 296 -18.31 1.83 1.02
CA PHE A 296 -17.70 2.38 -0.20
C PHE A 296 -17.96 1.53 -1.46
N ALA A 297 -18.34 0.28 -1.31
CA ALA A 297 -18.66 -0.55 -2.45
C ALA A 297 -19.96 -0.08 -3.12
N VAL A 298 -20.05 -0.29 -4.42
CA VAL A 298 -21.24 0.03 -5.22
C VAL A 298 -21.70 -1.23 -5.95
N GLU A 299 -22.94 -1.25 -6.40
CA GLU A 299 -23.47 -2.35 -7.20
C GLU A 299 -22.79 -2.40 -8.57
N ALA A 300 -22.62 -3.59 -9.10
CA ALA A 300 -22.15 -3.81 -10.47
C ALA A 300 -23.23 -3.39 -11.47
N ASN A 301 -22.82 -3.02 -12.68
CA ASN A 301 -23.76 -2.64 -13.76
C ASN A 301 -24.64 -3.81 -14.17
N SER A 302 -24.12 -5.02 -14.13
CA SER A 302 -24.83 -6.25 -14.54
C SER A 302 -24.88 -7.23 -13.36
N ALA A 303 -25.98 -7.95 -13.26
CA ALA A 303 -26.16 -8.98 -12.26
C ALA A 303 -25.26 -10.19 -12.55
N GLY A 304 -24.84 -10.89 -11.51
CA GLY A 304 -24.00 -12.07 -11.61
C GLY A 304 -22.54 -11.83 -11.30
N SER A 305 -21.75 -12.86 -11.49
CA SER A 305 -20.33 -12.88 -11.18
C SER A 305 -19.55 -13.52 -12.31
N ALA A 306 -18.37 -12.95 -12.58
CA ALA A 306 -17.40 -13.50 -13.53
C ALA A 306 -16.30 -14.32 -12.82
N PHE A 307 -16.39 -14.50 -11.51
CA PHE A 307 -15.51 -15.41 -10.77
C PHE A 307 -15.83 -16.86 -11.16
N SER A 308 -14.78 -17.63 -11.42
CA SER A 308 -14.88 -19.09 -11.61
C SER A 308 -14.67 -19.82 -10.28
N PRO A 309 -15.14 -21.07 -10.14
CA PRO A 309 -14.90 -21.82 -8.90
C PRO A 309 -13.44 -21.91 -8.52
N ALA A 310 -13.17 -21.80 -7.22
CA ALA A 310 -11.81 -21.96 -6.69
C ALA A 310 -11.33 -23.41 -6.85
N PRO A 311 -10.04 -23.64 -7.16
CA PRO A 311 -9.47 -24.98 -7.03
C PRO A 311 -9.51 -25.44 -5.57
N ASP A 312 -9.36 -26.74 -5.34
CA ASP A 312 -9.22 -27.25 -3.97
C ASP A 312 -7.96 -26.69 -3.27
N ASP A 313 -7.98 -26.67 -1.95
CA ASP A 313 -6.94 -26.04 -1.15
C ASP A 313 -5.53 -26.57 -1.46
N ARG A 314 -5.39 -27.87 -1.70
CA ARG A 314 -4.10 -28.49 -2.02
C ARG A 314 -3.58 -28.04 -3.39
N SER A 315 -4.45 -28.01 -4.37
CA SER A 315 -4.10 -27.51 -5.71
C SER A 315 -3.77 -26.02 -5.66
N LEU A 316 -4.55 -25.22 -4.95
CA LEU A 316 -4.32 -23.78 -4.80
C LEU A 316 -2.96 -23.51 -4.14
N GLU A 317 -2.61 -24.27 -3.09
CA GLU A 317 -1.31 -24.15 -2.41
C GLU A 317 -0.15 -24.41 -3.36
N LEU A 318 -0.26 -25.41 -4.24
CA LEU A 318 0.77 -25.73 -5.22
C LEU A 318 0.83 -24.71 -6.37
N ILE A 319 -0.31 -24.11 -6.73
CA ILE A 319 -0.35 -23.08 -7.76
C ILE A 319 0.26 -21.77 -7.25
N LEU A 320 -0.11 -21.33 -6.05
CA LEU A 320 0.38 -20.09 -5.42
C LEU A 320 1.70 -20.35 -4.67
N ALA A 321 2.76 -20.73 -5.42
CA ALA A 321 4.03 -21.15 -4.86
C ALA A 321 5.21 -20.69 -5.72
N TRP A 322 6.37 -20.63 -5.13
CA TRP A 322 7.61 -20.36 -5.86
C TRP A 322 8.15 -21.65 -6.46
N ARG A 323 8.52 -21.59 -7.74
CA ARG A 323 9.04 -22.70 -8.51
C ARG A 323 10.50 -22.48 -8.85
N HIS A 324 11.32 -23.47 -8.54
CA HIS A 324 12.76 -23.42 -8.77
C HIS A 324 13.23 -24.67 -9.50
N GLN A 325 13.68 -24.51 -10.74
CA GLN A 325 14.25 -25.59 -11.52
C GLN A 325 15.58 -26.02 -10.89
N ARG A 326 15.73 -27.31 -10.62
CA ARG A 326 16.96 -27.92 -10.09
C ARG A 326 17.34 -29.11 -10.94
N LYS A 327 18.65 -29.35 -11.04
CA LYS A 327 19.18 -30.55 -11.73
C LYS A 327 19.52 -31.59 -10.69
N ALA A 328 19.14 -32.83 -10.97
CA ALA A 328 19.49 -33.96 -10.13
C ALA A 328 21.00 -34.29 -10.25
N SER A 329 21.59 -34.61 -9.13
CA SER A 329 22.97 -35.10 -9.03
C SER A 329 22.98 -36.60 -8.76
N SER A 330 24.16 -37.18 -8.67
CA SER A 330 24.33 -38.63 -8.39
C SER A 330 23.66 -38.98 -7.04
N GLY A 331 23.01 -40.16 -7.00
CA GLY A 331 22.30 -40.64 -5.82
C GLY A 331 20.88 -40.13 -5.70
N SER A 332 20.25 -39.67 -6.83
CA SER A 332 18.90 -39.14 -6.87
C SER A 332 18.70 -37.95 -5.94
N VAL A 333 19.70 -37.04 -5.90
CA VAL A 333 19.73 -35.90 -4.96
C VAL A 333 19.59 -34.61 -5.73
N ILE A 334 18.77 -33.69 -5.19
CA ILE A 334 18.67 -32.27 -5.64
C ILE A 334 19.15 -31.37 -4.53
N SER A 335 19.75 -30.23 -4.89
CA SER A 335 20.21 -29.23 -3.91
C SER A 335 19.28 -28.02 -3.93
N PHE A 336 18.82 -27.56 -2.74
CA PHE A 336 17.97 -26.39 -2.60
C PHE A 336 18.25 -25.71 -1.25
N GLU A 337 18.47 -24.39 -1.29
CA GLU A 337 18.74 -23.56 -0.10
C GLU A 337 19.82 -24.16 0.83
N GLY A 338 20.91 -24.68 0.23
CA GLY A 338 22.05 -25.22 0.99
C GLY A 338 21.86 -26.66 1.48
N ASN A 339 20.69 -27.24 1.32
CA ASN A 339 20.37 -28.59 1.73
C ASN A 339 20.29 -29.54 0.53
N HIS A 340 20.43 -30.82 0.80
CA HIS A 340 20.32 -31.90 -0.18
C HIS A 340 19.04 -32.70 0.09
N PHE A 341 18.25 -32.93 -0.94
CA PHE A 341 16.97 -33.62 -0.82
C PHE A 341 16.84 -34.76 -1.81
N GLN A 342 16.05 -35.75 -1.42
CA GLN A 342 15.56 -36.82 -2.29
C GLN A 342 14.05 -36.74 -2.40
N LEU A 343 13.51 -37.21 -3.51
CA LEU A 343 12.06 -37.21 -3.78
C LEU A 343 11.45 -38.47 -3.17
N LEU A 344 10.45 -38.26 -2.30
CA LEU A 344 9.70 -39.35 -1.65
C LEU A 344 8.31 -39.44 -2.29
N SER A 345 8.01 -40.57 -2.88
CA SER A 345 6.68 -40.81 -3.48
C SER A 345 5.64 -41.00 -2.36
N SER A 346 4.37 -40.97 -2.73
CA SER A 346 3.25 -41.23 -1.81
C SER A 346 3.30 -42.67 -1.23
N SER A 347 3.97 -43.61 -1.93
CA SER A 347 4.16 -45.00 -1.47
C SER A 347 5.32 -45.15 -0.47
N GLY A 348 6.01 -44.03 -0.13
CA GLY A 348 7.16 -44.08 0.79
C GLY A 348 8.47 -44.51 0.13
N ARG A 349 8.54 -44.59 -1.19
CA ARG A 349 9.76 -44.96 -1.92
C ARG A 349 10.47 -43.71 -2.44
N ILE A 350 11.81 -43.78 -2.47
CA ILE A 350 12.63 -42.74 -3.09
C ILE A 350 12.51 -42.86 -4.61
N GLU A 351 12.17 -41.77 -5.28
CA GLU A 351 12.07 -41.71 -6.74
C GLU A 351 13.50 -41.72 -7.33
N PRO A 352 13.82 -42.66 -8.23
CA PRO A 352 15.14 -42.68 -8.85
C PRO A 352 15.24 -41.56 -9.91
N LEU A 353 16.25 -40.72 -9.75
CA LEU A 353 16.53 -39.62 -10.69
C LEU A 353 17.86 -39.91 -11.40
N ARG A 354 17.88 -39.68 -12.69
CA ARG A 354 19.13 -39.72 -13.49
C ARG A 354 19.87 -38.40 -13.28
N THR A 355 21.17 -38.46 -13.33
CA THR A 355 22.00 -37.24 -13.28
C THR A 355 21.58 -36.27 -14.39
N LYS A 356 21.36 -35.02 -14.02
CA LYS A 356 20.89 -33.92 -14.87
C LYS A 356 19.35 -33.91 -15.14
N ASP A 357 18.57 -34.86 -14.61
CA ASP A 357 17.12 -34.74 -14.67
C ASP A 357 16.69 -33.38 -14.07
N HIS A 358 15.72 -32.73 -14.70
CA HIS A 358 15.20 -31.45 -14.25
C HIS A 358 14.01 -31.68 -13.32
N VAL A 359 14.14 -31.21 -12.09
CA VAL A 359 13.11 -31.31 -11.06
C VAL A 359 12.69 -29.88 -10.68
N THR A 360 11.40 -29.63 -10.60
CA THR A 360 10.86 -28.35 -10.12
C THR A 360 10.61 -28.45 -8.62
N VAL A 361 11.42 -27.74 -7.83
CA VAL A 361 11.14 -27.57 -6.38
C VAL A 361 10.07 -26.50 -6.24
N VAL A 362 9.01 -26.82 -5.50
CA VAL A 362 7.86 -25.95 -5.23
C VAL A 362 7.90 -25.60 -3.75
N LYS A 363 8.09 -24.30 -3.47
CA LYS A 363 8.05 -23.75 -2.10
C LYS A 363 6.73 -23.05 -1.89
N THR A 364 5.89 -23.57 -1.03
CA THR A 364 4.55 -23.04 -0.76
C THR A 364 4.60 -21.75 0.06
N LEU A 365 3.47 -21.07 0.20
CA LEU A 365 3.35 -19.86 1.02
C LEU A 365 3.52 -20.16 2.52
N SER A 366 3.24 -21.40 2.95
CA SER A 366 3.49 -21.88 4.33
C SER A 366 4.96 -22.18 4.58
N GLY A 367 5.77 -22.28 3.51
CA GLY A 367 7.19 -22.65 3.59
C GLY A 367 7.45 -24.12 3.33
N ASP A 368 6.43 -24.93 3.11
CA ASP A 368 6.58 -26.35 2.82
C ASP A 368 7.23 -26.56 1.45
N LEU A 369 8.07 -27.59 1.37
CA LEU A 369 8.80 -27.93 0.15
C LEU A 369 8.21 -29.20 -0.47
N LYS A 370 7.86 -29.10 -1.75
CA LYS A 370 7.45 -30.23 -2.59
C LYS A 370 8.35 -30.27 -3.82
N ALA A 371 8.29 -31.35 -4.56
CA ALA A 371 8.94 -31.43 -5.86
C ALA A 371 7.94 -31.91 -6.91
N VAL A 372 8.06 -31.39 -8.12
CA VAL A 372 7.31 -31.85 -9.28
C VAL A 372 8.30 -32.43 -10.27
N PHE A 373 8.06 -33.70 -10.65
CA PHE A 373 8.87 -34.41 -11.63
C PHE A 373 7.96 -35.33 -12.44
N ASN A 374 8.05 -35.24 -13.77
CA ASN A 374 7.18 -35.97 -14.71
C ASN A 374 5.70 -35.81 -14.36
N ASP A 375 5.27 -34.57 -14.09
CA ASP A 375 3.90 -34.19 -13.75
C ASP A 375 3.34 -34.83 -12.47
N GLN A 376 4.21 -35.43 -11.66
CA GLN A 376 3.84 -35.98 -10.35
C GLN A 376 4.45 -35.14 -9.23
N THR A 377 3.71 -35.05 -8.12
CA THR A 377 4.15 -34.30 -6.92
C THR A 377 4.74 -35.27 -5.89
N PHE A 378 5.91 -34.93 -5.38
CA PHE A 378 6.69 -35.69 -4.40
C PHE A 378 6.92 -34.85 -3.16
N ASN A 379 7.02 -35.51 -2.01
CA ASN A 379 7.55 -34.90 -0.81
C ASN A 379 9.08 -34.86 -0.89
N LEU A 380 9.70 -33.91 -0.20
CA LEU A 380 11.15 -33.79 -0.13
C LEU A 380 11.63 -34.28 1.25
N ILE A 381 12.58 -35.20 1.26
CA ILE A 381 13.25 -35.65 2.47
C ILE A 381 14.74 -35.29 2.39
N LEU A 382 15.35 -35.00 3.53
CA LEU A 382 16.78 -34.70 3.59
C LEU A 382 17.56 -35.93 3.17
N ALA A 383 18.43 -35.75 2.20
CA ALA A 383 19.33 -36.82 1.76
C ALA A 383 20.38 -37.11 2.85
N PRO A 384 20.77 -38.38 3.07
CA PRO A 384 21.82 -38.70 4.02
C PRO A 384 23.10 -37.95 3.62
N GLN A 385 23.75 -37.35 4.59
CA GLN A 385 25.02 -36.65 4.35
C GLN A 385 26.07 -37.68 3.83
N ARG A 386 26.62 -37.36 2.69
CA ARG A 386 27.78 -38.13 2.21
C ARG A 386 28.93 -37.90 3.19
N THR A 387 29.22 -38.88 4.00
CA THR A 387 30.52 -38.94 4.67
C THR A 387 31.58 -38.94 3.57
N THR A 388 32.27 -37.86 3.39
CA THR A 388 33.48 -37.84 2.58
C THR A 388 34.44 -38.85 3.23
N ARG A 389 34.56 -40.05 2.62
CA ARG A 389 35.65 -40.94 2.97
C ARG A 389 36.94 -40.16 2.77
N ILE A 390 37.58 -39.82 3.87
CA ILE A 390 38.95 -39.33 3.83
C ILE A 390 39.74 -40.48 3.20
N PRO A 391 40.40 -40.29 2.05
CA PRO A 391 41.16 -41.38 1.47
C PRO A 391 42.17 -41.86 2.51
N ALA A 392 42.20 -43.18 2.74
CA ALA A 392 43.06 -43.81 3.74
C ALA A 392 44.57 -43.59 3.48
N SER A 393 44.90 -43.06 2.30
CA SER A 393 46.30 -42.77 1.92
C SER A 393 46.89 -41.52 2.59
N LYS A 394 46.10 -40.72 3.32
CA LYS A 394 46.65 -39.53 4.03
C LYS A 394 46.78 -39.69 5.55
N ALA A 395 46.47 -40.86 6.09
CA ALA A 395 46.49 -41.07 7.54
C ALA A 395 47.81 -41.63 8.08
N SER A 396 48.81 -41.85 7.24
CA SER A 396 50.09 -42.49 7.67
C SER A 396 51.34 -41.67 7.32
N GLU A 397 51.23 -40.42 6.96
CA GLU A 397 52.43 -39.55 6.93
C GLU A 397 52.54 -38.85 8.28
N MET A 398 53.40 -39.42 9.14
CA MET A 398 53.89 -38.74 10.34
C MET A 398 54.43 -37.37 9.92
N ILE A 399 53.94 -36.34 10.54
CA ILE A 399 54.45 -34.98 10.37
C ILE A 399 55.90 -34.97 10.89
N THR A 400 56.88 -35.16 9.99
CA THR A 400 58.25 -34.78 10.28
C THR A 400 58.32 -33.26 10.01
N ASP A 401 58.58 -32.54 11.05
CA ASP A 401 58.66 -31.08 11.07
C ASP A 401 59.94 -30.61 10.36
N THR A 402 60.02 -30.84 9.04
CA THR A 402 61.09 -30.27 8.21
C THR A 402 60.51 -29.08 7.44
N PRO A 403 61.07 -27.87 7.60
CA PRO A 403 60.57 -26.71 6.86
C PRO A 403 60.69 -26.95 5.36
N ARG A 404 59.58 -26.98 4.66
CA ARG A 404 59.55 -27.10 3.19
C ARG A 404 60.27 -25.92 2.58
N LYS A 405 61.37 -26.20 1.84
CA LYS A 405 62.02 -25.17 1.03
C LYS A 405 60.97 -24.55 0.06
N PRO A 406 60.93 -23.24 -0.04
CA PRO A 406 59.98 -22.63 -0.96
C PRO A 406 60.24 -23.09 -2.39
N PHE A 407 59.17 -23.48 -3.02
CA PHE A 407 59.24 -23.96 -4.39
C PHE A 407 59.68 -22.84 -5.34
N UNK A 408 60.77 -22.86 -5.94
CA UNK A 408 61.10 -22.10 -6.67
C UNK A 408 61.08 -22.57 -7.88
N PRO A 409 60.26 -22.13 -8.68
CA PRO A 409 60.17 -22.62 -10.04
C PRO A 409 61.51 -22.58 -10.77
N ALA A 410 61.69 -23.51 -11.63
CA ALA A 410 62.93 -23.60 -12.44
C ALA A 410 63.16 -22.30 -13.23
N SER A 411 64.40 -22.04 -13.61
CA SER A 411 64.80 -20.80 -14.29
C SER A 411 64.08 -20.56 -15.63
N ASP A 412 63.61 -21.63 -16.28
CA ASP A 412 62.88 -21.58 -17.54
C ASP A 412 61.32 -21.49 -17.38
N HIS A 413 60.82 -21.47 -16.14
CA HIS A 413 59.39 -21.48 -15.86
C HIS A 413 58.71 -20.20 -16.43
N PRO A 414 57.55 -20.30 -17.12
CA PRO A 414 56.89 -19.19 -17.77
C PRO A 414 56.69 -17.96 -16.88
N TRP A 415 56.43 -18.14 -15.57
CA TRP A 415 56.24 -17.02 -14.63
C TRP A 415 57.49 -16.19 -14.42
N ARG A 416 58.70 -16.71 -14.73
CA ARG A 416 59.95 -15.92 -14.64
C ARG A 416 60.17 -15.05 -15.87
N LYS A 417 59.39 -15.26 -16.95
CA LYS A 417 59.51 -14.51 -18.20
C LYS A 417 58.62 -13.26 -18.21
N TYR A 418 57.76 -13.05 -17.21
CA TYR A 418 56.99 -11.82 -17.10
C TYR A 418 57.81 -10.75 -16.38
N PRO A 419 57.85 -9.50 -16.90
CA PRO A 419 58.58 -8.43 -16.21
C PRO A 419 57.92 -8.05 -14.90
N LYS A 420 58.76 -7.79 -13.89
CA LYS A 420 58.28 -7.39 -12.55
C LYS A 420 57.57 -6.04 -12.62
N PRO A 421 56.51 -5.82 -11.85
CA PRO A 421 55.75 -4.54 -11.91
C PRO A 421 56.50 -3.23 -11.63
N UNK A 422 57.64 -3.42 -11.47
CA UNK A 422 58.32 -2.29 -11.07
C UNK A 422 59.16 -1.61 -12.10
N GLU A 423 58.99 -2.03 -13.01
CA GLU A 423 59.85 -1.39 -14.03
C GLU A 423 59.06 -0.63 -15.09
N ILE A 424 57.85 -0.21 -14.83
CA ILE A 424 57.16 0.71 -15.74
C ILE A 424 57.57 2.14 -15.37
N GLN A 425 58.75 2.53 -15.79
CA GLN A 425 59.14 3.95 -15.79
C GLN A 425 58.48 4.67 -16.96
N GLY A 426 57.71 5.70 -16.59
CA GLY A 426 57.46 6.86 -17.40
C GLY A 426 56.80 6.70 -18.78
N GLY A 427 55.55 7.06 -18.86
CA GLY A 427 54.92 7.44 -20.12
C GLY A 427 53.42 7.27 -20.16
N LYS A 428 52.73 8.37 -19.98
CA LYS A 428 51.41 8.68 -20.55
C LYS A 428 50.13 8.05 -19.95
N ASN A 429 50.13 7.49 -18.70
CA ASN A 429 48.85 7.04 -18.15
C ASN A 429 48.45 7.70 -16.82
N ARG A 430 49.06 8.83 -16.46
CA ARG A 430 48.64 9.64 -15.33
C ARG A 430 47.35 10.45 -15.58
N SER A 431 46.96 10.60 -16.84
CA SER A 431 45.78 11.41 -17.18
C SER A 431 44.45 10.66 -16.96
N ILE A 432 44.43 9.33 -16.99
CA ILE A 432 43.20 8.54 -16.86
C ILE A 432 42.86 8.34 -15.37
N ILE A 433 43.86 8.09 -14.53
CA ILE A 433 43.65 7.89 -13.09
C ILE A 433 43.23 9.21 -12.42
N ASN A 434 43.82 10.34 -12.83
CA ASN A 434 43.44 11.65 -12.31
C ASN A 434 42.06 12.12 -12.82
N ARG A 435 41.58 11.61 -13.93
CA ARG A 435 40.20 11.86 -14.42
C ARG A 435 39.16 11.06 -13.62
N ILE A 436 39.51 9.86 -13.16
CA ILE A 436 38.61 9.03 -12.36
C ILE A 436 38.51 9.58 -10.92
N LEU A 437 39.60 10.10 -10.37
CA LEU A 437 39.60 10.68 -9.03
C LEU A 437 38.96 12.07 -8.97
N ALA A 438 38.99 12.84 -10.06
CA ALA A 438 38.36 14.17 -10.11
C ALA A 438 36.84 14.12 -10.21
N VAL A 439 36.25 12.99 -10.61
CA VAL A 439 34.79 12.82 -10.71
C VAL A 439 34.16 12.44 -9.35
N SER A 440 34.96 11.97 -8.38
CA SER A 440 34.44 11.57 -7.09
C SER A 440 34.27 12.72 -6.08
N ASP A 441 34.85 13.92 -6.34
CA ASP A 441 34.75 15.07 -5.43
C ASP A 441 33.57 16.01 -5.73
N GLU A 442 32.79 15.76 -6.78
CA GLU A 442 31.66 16.63 -7.17
C GLU A 442 30.30 16.19 -6.58
N PHE A 443 30.25 15.10 -5.80
CA PHE A 443 28.99 14.56 -5.32
C PHE A 443 28.86 14.45 -3.78
N LEU A 444 29.56 15.31 -3.03
CA LEU A 444 29.32 15.43 -1.60
C LEU A 444 28.48 16.68 -1.31
N PRO A 445 27.30 16.56 -0.66
CA PRO A 445 26.53 17.75 -0.32
C PRO A 445 27.25 18.57 0.76
N LYS A 446 27.47 19.85 0.48
CA LYS A 446 27.94 20.81 1.47
C LYS A 446 26.78 21.10 2.44
N ASN A 447 26.92 20.71 3.69
CA ASN A 447 26.01 21.12 4.76
C ASN A 447 26.21 22.63 5.04
N PRO A 448 25.18 23.44 5.04
CA PRO A 448 25.27 24.80 5.61
C PRO A 448 25.09 24.75 7.13
N ILE A 449 25.82 25.60 7.79
CA ILE A 449 25.73 25.90 9.23
C ILE A 449 24.35 26.43 9.60
#